data_99a76e376bedf985a6aba9457c133de8
#
_entry.id   99a76e376bedf985a6aba9457c133de8
#
_cell.length_a   1.000
_cell.length_b   1.000
_cell.length_c   1.000
_cell.angle_alpha   90.00
_cell.angle_beta   90.00
_cell.angle_gamma   90.00
#
_symmetry.space_group_name_H-M   'P 1'
#
loop_
_entity.id
_entity.type
_entity.pdbx_description
1 polymer ?
#
loop_
_entity_poly.entity_id
_entity_poly.type
_entity_poly.pdbx_seq_one_letter_code
_entity_poly.pdbx_strand_id
1 'polypeptide(L)'
;MFLLSAGGLAFKNGLYIFMMRQFFRGVPDELEESAYIDGYGPFKTFFKIIIPISIPMMITIFLFSFAWQWTDNFYVTTLQITRHVHLLNNIVGIPSTITTEGFAGAALYQAAVYNVEALLIIAPLLIVYLFCQRYLVQGIERSGIVG
;
A
#
# COMPACT_ATOMS: atom_id res chain seq x y z
N MET A 1 3.88 -14.39 7.68
CA MET A 1 3.31 -13.17 7.06
C MET A 1 2.37 -13.53 5.92
N PHE A 2 2.84 -14.20 4.88
CA PHE A 2 2.01 -14.54 3.70
C PHE A 2 0.72 -15.30 4.05
N LEU A 3 0.78 -16.32 4.92
CA LEU A 3 -0.39 -17.09 5.33
C LEU A 3 -1.41 -16.27 6.13
N LEU A 4 -0.96 -15.36 7.00
CA LEU A 4 -1.84 -14.45 7.76
C LEU A 4 -2.53 -13.44 6.83
N SER A 5 -1.78 -12.92 5.85
CA SER A 5 -2.34 -12.00 4.85
C SER A 5 -3.31 -12.71 3.91
N ALA A 6 -2.98 -13.88 3.41
CA ALA A 6 -3.83 -14.70 2.56
C ALA A 6 -5.09 -15.19 3.29
N GLY A 7 -5.01 -15.46 4.59
CA GLY A 7 -6.16 -15.84 5.44
C GLY A 7 -7.07 -14.66 5.82
N GLY A 8 -6.81 -13.45 5.36
CA GLY A 8 -7.63 -12.28 5.70
C GLY A 8 -7.47 -11.79 7.15
N LEU A 9 -6.54 -12.39 7.91
CA LEU A 9 -6.32 -12.12 9.34
C LEU A 9 -5.36 -10.95 9.60
N ALA A 10 -4.76 -10.36 8.55
CA ALA A 10 -3.92 -9.18 8.70
C ALA A 10 -4.77 -7.98 9.17
N PHE A 11 -4.28 -7.26 10.16
CA PHE A 11 -4.99 -6.19 10.89
C PHE A 11 -5.70 -5.17 9.97
N LYS A 12 -5.18 -4.94 8.76
CA LYS A 12 -5.68 -3.93 7.82
C LYS A 12 -6.56 -4.49 6.69
N ASN A 13 -6.68 -5.81 6.58
CA ASN A 13 -7.47 -6.44 5.50
C ASN A 13 -8.96 -6.08 5.58
N GLY A 14 -9.50 -5.87 6.77
CA GLY A 14 -10.89 -5.44 6.95
C GLY A 14 -11.21 -4.13 6.23
N LEU A 15 -10.29 -3.16 6.29
CA LEU A 15 -10.44 -1.89 5.57
C LEU A 15 -10.41 -2.10 4.05
N TYR A 16 -9.49 -2.92 3.54
CA TYR A 16 -9.38 -3.17 2.10
C TYR A 16 -10.60 -3.88 1.54
N ILE A 17 -11.12 -4.87 2.29
CA ILE A 17 -12.38 -5.57 1.94
C ILE A 17 -13.55 -4.59 1.97
N PHE A 18 -13.63 -3.72 2.97
CA PHE A 18 -14.66 -2.71 3.07
C PHE A 18 -14.63 -1.74 1.89
N MET A 19 -13.46 -1.22 1.54
CA MET A 19 -13.27 -0.31 0.40
C MET A 19 -13.70 -0.96 -0.92
N MET A 20 -13.28 -2.20 -1.17
CA MET A 20 -13.65 -2.93 -2.38
C MET A 20 -15.15 -3.23 -2.43
N ARG A 21 -15.74 -3.63 -1.30
CA ARG A 21 -17.19 -3.88 -1.21
C ARG A 21 -17.99 -2.60 -1.47
N GLN A 22 -17.55 -1.47 -0.92
CA GLN A 22 -18.21 -0.19 -1.13
C GLN A 22 -18.14 0.24 -2.60
N PHE A 23 -16.99 0.02 -3.24
CA PHE A 23 -16.82 0.27 -4.66
C PHE A 23 -17.79 -0.58 -5.50
N PHE A 24 -17.88 -1.90 -5.25
CA PHE A 24 -18.78 -2.77 -6.00
C PHE A 24 -20.26 -2.43 -5.80
N ARG A 25 -20.63 -1.89 -4.64
CA ARG A 25 -22.01 -1.41 -4.42
C ARG A 25 -22.37 -0.16 -5.23
N GLY A 26 -21.39 0.60 -5.65
CA GLY A 26 -21.56 1.76 -6.51
C GLY A 26 -21.50 1.44 -8.01
N VAL A 27 -21.29 0.18 -8.40
CA VAL A 27 -21.32 -0.24 -9.80
C VAL A 27 -22.78 -0.38 -10.22
N PRO A 28 -23.22 0.28 -11.30
CA PRO A 28 -24.60 0.19 -11.78
C PRO A 28 -24.95 -1.22 -12.26
N ASP A 29 -26.14 -1.71 -11.90
CA ASP A 29 -26.63 -3.04 -12.28
C ASP A 29 -26.83 -3.16 -13.80
N GLU A 30 -27.08 -2.05 -14.50
CA GLU A 30 -27.23 -1.98 -15.95
C GLU A 30 -26.00 -2.51 -16.71
N LEU A 31 -24.81 -2.45 -16.10
CA LEU A 31 -23.60 -3.01 -16.71
C LEU A 31 -23.63 -4.54 -16.71
N GLU A 32 -24.17 -5.15 -15.67
CA GLU A 32 -24.33 -6.60 -15.62
C GLU A 32 -25.49 -7.05 -16.54
N GLU A 33 -26.60 -6.32 -16.54
CA GLU A 33 -27.73 -6.61 -17.40
C GLU A 33 -27.36 -6.54 -18.89
N SER A 34 -26.63 -5.51 -19.30
CA SER A 34 -26.14 -5.38 -20.67
C SER A 34 -25.23 -6.52 -21.09
N ALA A 35 -24.34 -6.95 -20.17
CA ALA A 35 -23.47 -8.09 -20.42
C ALA A 35 -24.25 -9.41 -20.60
N TYR A 36 -25.30 -9.61 -19.84
CA TYR A 36 -26.17 -10.79 -20.00
C TYR A 36 -26.93 -10.76 -21.32
N ILE A 37 -27.39 -9.60 -21.78
CA ILE A 37 -28.04 -9.44 -23.11
C ILE A 37 -27.02 -9.79 -24.22
N ASP A 38 -25.73 -9.41 -24.05
CA ASP A 38 -24.65 -9.76 -24.97
C ASP A 38 -24.21 -11.24 -24.89
N GLY A 39 -24.89 -12.05 -24.09
CA GLY A 39 -24.61 -13.47 -23.90
C GLY A 39 -23.38 -13.78 -23.05
N TYR A 40 -22.96 -12.85 -22.20
CA TYR A 40 -21.88 -13.09 -21.25
C TYR A 40 -22.41 -13.84 -20.02
N GLY A 41 -21.73 -14.91 -19.65
CA GLY A 41 -21.97 -15.58 -18.38
C GLY A 41 -21.29 -14.83 -17.21
N PRO A 42 -21.64 -15.15 -15.94
CA PRO A 42 -21.16 -14.42 -14.77
C PRO A 42 -19.64 -14.31 -14.68
N PHE A 43 -18.90 -15.36 -14.99
CA PHE A 43 -17.44 -15.32 -15.00
C PHE A 43 -16.87 -14.37 -16.05
N LYS A 44 -17.45 -14.39 -17.27
CA LYS A 44 -16.99 -13.53 -18.35
C LYS A 44 -17.29 -12.05 -18.05
N THR A 45 -18.46 -11.76 -17.50
CA THR A 45 -18.85 -10.42 -17.01
C THR A 45 -17.87 -9.95 -15.94
N PHE A 46 -17.57 -10.78 -14.95
CA PHE A 46 -16.63 -10.44 -13.89
C PHE A 46 -15.24 -10.08 -14.42
N PHE A 47 -14.63 -10.93 -15.25
CA PHE A 47 -13.28 -10.70 -15.74
C PHE A 47 -13.18 -9.61 -16.82
N LYS A 48 -14.19 -9.44 -17.66
CA LYS A 48 -14.15 -8.48 -18.78
C LYS A 48 -14.73 -7.10 -18.45
N ILE A 49 -15.61 -7.01 -17.47
CA ILE A 49 -16.29 -5.75 -17.14
C ILE A 49 -15.96 -5.32 -15.72
N ILE A 50 -16.23 -6.15 -14.73
CA ILE A 50 -16.12 -5.74 -13.33
C ILE A 50 -14.65 -5.51 -12.91
N ILE A 51 -13.73 -6.42 -13.24
CA ILE A 51 -12.30 -6.24 -12.89
C ILE A 51 -11.70 -4.99 -13.55
N PRO A 52 -11.82 -4.75 -14.88
CA PRO A 52 -11.28 -3.54 -15.49
C PRO A 52 -11.83 -2.24 -14.90
N ILE A 53 -13.11 -2.19 -14.56
CA ILE A 53 -13.73 -1.01 -13.94
C ILE A 53 -13.17 -0.81 -12.51
N SER A 54 -12.82 -1.88 -11.80
CA SER A 54 -12.31 -1.81 -10.43
C SER A 54 -10.80 -1.51 -10.33
N ILE A 55 -10.07 -1.45 -11.45
CA ILE A 55 -8.63 -1.16 -11.45
C ILE A 55 -8.26 0.09 -10.64
N PRO A 56 -8.94 1.24 -10.74
CA PRO A 56 -8.60 2.43 -9.94
C PRO A 56 -8.69 2.17 -8.45
N MET A 57 -9.73 1.47 -7.99
CA MET A 57 -9.90 1.09 -6.58
C MET A 57 -8.84 0.08 -6.13
N MET A 58 -8.50 -0.90 -6.96
CA MET A 58 -7.44 -1.87 -6.68
C MET A 58 -6.08 -1.18 -6.52
N ILE A 59 -5.76 -0.19 -7.38
CA ILE A 59 -4.53 0.61 -7.27
C ILE A 59 -4.54 1.45 -5.99
N THR A 60 -5.67 2.01 -5.61
CA THR A 60 -5.82 2.75 -4.35
C THR A 60 -5.53 1.86 -3.14
N ILE A 61 -6.12 0.66 -3.11
CA ILE A 61 -5.87 -0.34 -2.05
C ILE A 61 -4.40 -0.77 -2.04
N PHE A 62 -3.82 -0.98 -3.21
CA PHE A 62 -2.39 -1.30 -3.34
C PHE A 62 -1.51 -0.20 -2.74
N LEU A 63 -1.78 1.07 -3.04
CA LEU A 63 -1.03 2.20 -2.47
C LEU A 63 -1.11 2.25 -0.95
N PHE A 64 -2.29 2.12 -0.37
CA PHE A 64 -2.44 2.06 1.09
C PHE A 64 -1.73 0.85 1.69
N SER A 65 -1.87 -0.32 1.07
CA SER A 65 -1.19 -1.53 1.53
C SER A 65 0.33 -1.38 1.47
N PHE A 66 0.84 -0.85 0.37
CA PHE A 66 2.27 -0.60 0.18
C PHE A 66 2.81 0.39 1.22
N ALA A 67 2.15 1.56 1.38
CA ALA A 67 2.58 2.59 2.32
C ALA A 67 2.60 2.07 3.76
N TRP A 68 1.60 1.31 4.15
CA TRP A 68 1.54 0.72 5.49
C TRP A 68 2.54 -0.41 5.70
N GLN A 69 2.75 -1.25 4.70
CA GLN A 69 3.74 -2.34 4.80
C GLN A 69 5.17 -1.79 4.80
N TRP A 70 5.40 -0.68 4.08
CA TRP A 70 6.71 -0.04 4.01
C TRP A 70 7.19 0.47 5.38
N THR A 71 6.29 0.98 6.21
CA THR A 71 6.58 1.54 7.54
C THR A 71 6.20 0.61 8.69
N ASP A 72 5.88 -0.67 8.41
CA ASP A 72 5.34 -1.58 9.42
C ASP A 72 6.40 -2.05 10.41
N ASN A 73 6.19 -1.69 11.68
CA ASN A 73 6.95 -2.16 12.83
C ASN A 73 6.19 -3.20 13.65
N PHE A 74 4.86 -3.18 13.58
CA PHE A 74 4.01 -3.97 14.46
C PHE A 74 4.20 -5.47 14.30
N TYR A 75 4.09 -5.97 13.05
CA TYR A 75 4.23 -7.40 12.80
C TYR A 75 5.65 -7.90 13.05
N VAL A 76 6.64 -7.06 12.81
CA VAL A 76 8.04 -7.40 12.99
C VAL A 76 8.39 -7.57 14.45
N THR A 77 7.96 -6.62 15.29
CA THR A 77 8.20 -6.69 16.73
C THR A 77 7.36 -7.80 17.37
N THR A 78 6.09 -7.93 16.97
CA THR A 78 5.16 -8.90 17.56
C THR A 78 5.51 -10.34 17.19
N LEU A 79 5.92 -10.60 15.95
CA LEU A 79 6.28 -11.94 15.48
C LEU A 79 7.76 -12.27 15.67
N GLN A 80 8.53 -11.42 16.33
CA GLN A 80 9.98 -11.59 16.56
C GLN A 80 10.78 -11.97 15.31
N ILE A 81 10.38 -11.48 14.15
CA ILE A 81 11.03 -11.74 12.86
C ILE A 81 12.40 -11.03 12.76
N THR A 82 12.75 -10.23 13.75
CA THR A 82 13.96 -9.40 13.83
C THR A 82 15.28 -10.13 13.64
N ARG A 83 15.33 -11.46 13.82
CA ARG A 83 16.58 -12.22 13.67
C ARG A 83 17.04 -12.43 12.23
N HIS A 84 16.15 -12.35 11.25
CA HIS A 84 16.46 -12.73 9.85
C HIS A 84 15.97 -11.75 8.78
N VAL A 85 15.24 -10.69 9.15
CA VAL A 85 14.74 -9.70 8.20
C VAL A 85 15.29 -8.34 8.54
N HIS A 86 16.17 -7.83 7.68
CA HIS A 86 16.61 -6.44 7.74
C HIS A 86 15.46 -5.56 7.25
N LEU A 87 14.66 -5.09 8.19
CA LEU A 87 13.64 -4.09 7.89
C LEU A 87 14.27 -2.74 7.72
N LEU A 88 13.57 -1.90 6.98
CA LEU A 88 13.98 -0.53 6.73
C LEU A 88 14.35 0.18 8.03
N ASN A 89 13.53 0.05 9.07
CA ASN A 89 13.76 0.65 10.39
C ASN A 89 14.98 0.10 11.15
N ASN A 90 15.45 -1.10 10.81
CA ASN A 90 16.65 -1.70 11.42
C ASN A 90 17.91 -1.48 10.58
N ILE A 91 17.74 -1.09 9.32
CA ILE A 91 18.85 -0.74 8.42
C ILE A 91 19.23 0.72 8.64
N VAL A 92 18.26 1.56 9.04
CA VAL A 92 18.46 2.97 9.32
C VAL A 92 19.17 3.12 10.67
N GLY A 93 20.41 3.46 10.63
CA GLY A 93 21.20 3.72 11.82
C GLY A 93 22.60 4.20 11.45
N ILE A 94 23.10 5.15 12.23
CA ILE A 94 24.47 5.63 12.06
C ILE A 94 25.42 4.50 12.42
N PRO A 95 26.35 4.10 11.54
CA PRO A 95 27.38 3.13 11.89
C PRO A 95 28.11 3.54 13.18
N SER A 96 28.34 2.60 14.08
CA SER A 96 28.99 2.84 15.37
C SER A 96 30.39 3.45 15.22
N THR A 97 31.06 3.23 14.09
CA THR A 97 32.34 3.84 13.73
C THR A 97 32.26 5.37 13.65
N ILE A 98 31.09 5.93 13.29
CA ILE A 98 30.89 7.39 13.19
C ILE A 98 30.56 8.00 14.55
N THR A 99 29.96 7.22 15.46
CA THR A 99 29.57 7.68 16.80
C THR A 99 30.71 7.59 17.82
N THR A 100 31.71 6.74 17.60
CA THR A 100 32.81 6.48 18.53
C THR A 100 34.02 7.38 18.32
N GLU A 101 34.25 7.91 17.13
CA GLU A 101 35.32 8.86 16.89
C GLU A 101 34.77 10.27 17.19
N GLY A 102 35.28 10.88 18.28
CA GLY A 102 34.88 12.21 18.77
C GLY A 102 35.22 13.33 17.77
N PHE A 103 34.54 13.33 16.64
CA PHE A 103 34.71 14.28 15.55
C PHE A 103 34.11 15.63 15.94
N ALA A 104 34.89 16.69 15.91
CA ALA A 104 34.41 18.05 16.07
C ALA A 104 33.46 18.36 14.88
N GLY A 105 32.15 18.29 15.07
CA GLY A 105 31.15 18.38 14.03
C GLY A 105 30.26 17.14 13.93
N ALA A 106 30.44 16.16 14.79
CA ALA A 106 29.69 14.91 14.81
C ALA A 106 28.16 15.11 14.76
N ALA A 107 27.64 16.12 15.44
CA ALA A 107 26.21 16.43 15.46
C ALA A 107 25.68 16.89 14.08
N LEU A 108 26.40 17.75 13.37
CA LEU A 108 26.03 18.21 12.02
C LEU A 108 26.16 17.08 11.00
N TYR A 109 27.19 16.27 11.12
CA TYR A 109 27.37 15.11 10.25
C TYR A 109 26.27 14.04 10.48
N GLN A 110 25.96 13.76 11.74
CA GLN A 110 24.87 12.85 12.11
C GLN A 110 23.53 13.35 11.56
N ALA A 111 23.22 14.65 11.70
CA ALA A 111 22.02 15.23 11.15
C ALA A 111 21.97 15.12 9.62
N ALA A 112 23.09 15.33 8.94
CA ALA A 112 23.16 15.16 7.48
C ALA A 112 22.88 13.70 7.06
N VAL A 113 23.47 12.72 7.76
CA VAL A 113 23.24 11.30 7.50
C VAL A 113 21.76 10.94 7.71
N TYR A 114 21.14 11.34 8.84
CA TYR A 114 19.72 11.11 9.09
C TYR A 114 18.81 11.74 8.03
N ASN A 115 19.15 12.94 7.55
CA ASN A 115 18.36 13.58 6.48
C ASN A 115 18.44 12.79 5.17
N VAL A 116 19.63 12.29 4.81
CA VAL A 116 19.81 11.46 3.61
C VAL A 116 19.07 10.13 3.75
N GLU A 117 19.16 9.48 4.90
CA GLU A 117 18.42 8.25 5.20
C GLU A 117 16.92 8.47 5.11
N ALA A 118 16.40 9.55 5.70
CA ALA A 118 14.98 9.91 5.61
C ALA A 118 14.52 10.10 4.15
N LEU A 119 15.33 10.79 3.33
CA LEU A 119 15.04 10.95 1.90
C LEU A 119 15.04 9.62 1.15
N LEU A 120 15.99 8.74 1.43
CA LEU A 120 16.05 7.41 0.82
C LEU A 120 14.87 6.53 1.20
N ILE A 121 14.38 6.65 2.45
CA ILE A 121 13.20 5.92 2.92
C ILE A 121 11.93 6.43 2.24
N ILE A 122 11.78 7.75 2.07
CA ILE A 122 10.59 8.37 1.49
C ILE A 122 10.58 8.24 -0.03
N ALA A 123 11.74 8.24 -0.70
CA ALA A 123 11.84 8.26 -2.15
C ALA A 123 11.05 7.15 -2.86
N PRO A 124 11.12 5.85 -2.49
CA PRO A 124 10.34 4.80 -3.14
C PRO A 124 8.84 5.01 -2.99
N LEU A 125 8.40 5.49 -1.83
CA LEU A 125 6.99 5.77 -1.56
C LEU A 125 6.48 6.91 -2.44
N LEU A 126 7.25 7.99 -2.57
CA LEU A 126 6.92 9.12 -3.45
C LEU A 126 6.89 8.69 -4.92
N ILE A 127 7.84 7.88 -5.36
CA ILE A 127 7.89 7.37 -6.74
C ILE A 127 6.62 6.58 -7.05
N VAL A 128 6.26 5.61 -6.20
CA VAL A 128 5.04 4.81 -6.38
C VAL A 128 3.81 5.70 -6.36
N TYR A 129 3.73 6.66 -5.44
CA TYR A 129 2.63 7.61 -5.36
C TYR A 129 2.49 8.43 -6.65
N LEU A 130 3.58 8.99 -7.19
CA LEU A 130 3.55 9.80 -8.41
C LEU A 130 3.01 9.03 -9.63
N PHE A 131 3.33 7.74 -9.74
CA PHE A 131 2.77 6.90 -10.81
C PHE A 131 1.29 6.57 -10.61
N CYS A 132 0.86 6.41 -9.37
CA CYS A 132 -0.47 5.91 -9.04
C CYS A 132 -1.48 7.02 -8.67
N GLN A 133 -1.05 8.27 -8.43
CA GLN A 133 -1.90 9.37 -7.94
C GLN A 133 -3.16 9.59 -8.78
N ARG A 134 -3.07 9.47 -10.11
CA ARG A 134 -4.21 9.63 -11.02
C ARG A 134 -5.34 8.62 -10.76
N TYR A 135 -4.97 7.38 -10.36
CA TYR A 135 -5.94 6.34 -10.06
C TYR A 135 -6.56 6.52 -8.67
N LEU A 136 -5.79 7.08 -7.74
CA LEU A 136 -6.28 7.39 -6.40
C LEU A 136 -7.43 8.41 -6.45
N VAL A 137 -7.27 9.49 -7.22
CA VAL A 137 -8.33 10.49 -7.41
C VAL A 137 -9.57 9.83 -8.01
N GLN A 138 -9.43 9.07 -9.10
CA GLN A 138 -10.55 8.36 -9.74
C GLN A 138 -11.23 7.33 -8.82
N GLY A 139 -10.45 6.63 -7.97
CA GLY A 139 -10.98 5.64 -7.04
C GLY A 139 -11.83 6.27 -5.93
N ILE A 140 -11.42 7.42 -5.41
CA ILE A 140 -12.12 8.13 -4.34
C ILE A 140 -13.38 8.84 -4.88
N GLU A 141 -13.28 9.50 -6.03
CA GLU A 141 -14.43 10.20 -6.63
C GLU A 141 -15.60 9.25 -6.90
N ARG A 142 -15.35 8.05 -7.42
CA ARG A 142 -16.41 7.08 -7.68
C ARG A 142 -17.01 6.50 -6.41
N SER A 143 -16.28 6.40 -5.32
CA SER A 143 -16.82 5.95 -4.03
C SER A 143 -17.61 7.03 -3.29
N GLY A 144 -17.41 8.31 -3.63
CA GLY A 144 -18.06 9.46 -2.98
C GLY A 144 -19.34 9.97 -3.66
N ILE A 145 -19.69 9.48 -4.86
CA ILE A 145 -20.82 10.00 -5.65
C ILE A 145 -22.14 9.26 -5.36
N VAL A 146 -22.14 8.29 -4.45
CA VAL A 146 -23.40 7.64 -4.01
C VAL A 146 -23.89 8.34 -2.74
N GLY A 147 -24.49 9.49 -2.93
CA GLY A 147 -25.26 10.27 -1.96
C GLY A 147 -26.48 10.86 -2.64
#